data_eab894282a6f9285aa6e5cdd96ad5f4b
#
_entry.id   eab894282a6f9285aa6e5cdd96ad5f4b
#
_cell.length_a   1.000
_cell.length_b   1.000
_cell.length_c   1.000
_cell.angle_alpha   90.00
_cell.angle_beta   90.00
_cell.angle_gamma   90.00
#
_symmetry.space_group_name_H-M   'P 1'
#
loop_
_entity.id
_entity.type
_entity.pdbx_description
1 polymer ?
#
loop_
_entity_poly.entity_id
_entity_poly.type
_entity_poly.pdbx_seq_one_letter_code
_entity_poly.pdbx_strand_id
1 'polypeptide(L)'
;MLDPPWNERGGGRIKRGADKHYELLKTPDIIRVILQSEHWGDLDDNAHMYLWATNNHLEDALFVMKSLGFRYVTNIVWVKDRIGLGQYARGKHEILLFGTRGVKHTSAKKHNNSLASVIEAKRGTHSSKPEESFQWIENRSHGPYLEMFSRNKREGWTVWGKEIKSE
;
A
#
# COMPACT_ATOMS: atom_id res chain seq x y z
N MET A 1 -5.11 1.50 -4.26
CA MET A 1 -4.01 0.97 -3.40
C MET A 1 -2.83 1.93 -3.45
N LEU A 2 -2.09 2.07 -2.34
CA LEU A 2 -0.92 2.93 -2.23
C LEU A 2 0.26 2.11 -1.69
N ASP A 3 1.44 2.20 -2.33
CA ASP A 3 2.70 1.59 -1.85
C ASP A 3 3.82 2.65 -1.83
N PRO A 4 3.75 3.63 -0.90
CA PRO A 4 4.69 4.74 -0.88
C PRO A 4 6.11 4.28 -0.61
N PRO A 5 7.12 4.96 -1.19
CA PRO A 5 8.52 4.72 -0.92
C PRO A 5 8.91 5.35 0.43
N TRP A 6 8.55 4.69 1.52
CA TRP A 6 8.83 5.14 2.88
C TRP A 6 10.32 5.41 3.09
N ASN A 7 10.64 6.47 3.83
CA ASN A 7 12.02 6.85 4.15
C ASN A 7 12.66 5.86 5.14
N GLU A 8 12.80 4.61 4.72
CA GLU A 8 13.50 3.59 5.49
C GLU A 8 15.00 3.68 5.28
N ARG A 9 15.71 4.02 6.34
CA ARG A 9 17.16 3.84 6.37
C ARG A 9 17.45 2.40 6.77
N GLY A 10 18.07 1.64 5.87
CA GLY A 10 18.62 0.34 6.21
C GLY A 10 19.58 0.47 7.41
N GLY A 11 19.40 -0.35 8.45
CA GLY A 11 20.14 -0.24 9.70
C GLY A 11 21.65 -0.22 9.51
N GLY A 12 22.32 0.80 10.04
CA GLY A 12 23.77 0.93 10.08
C GLY A 12 24.41 1.63 8.87
N ARG A 13 25.76 1.60 8.82
CA ARG A 13 26.59 2.22 7.77
C ARG A 13 26.47 1.58 6.38
N ILE A 14 25.82 0.44 6.28
CA ILE A 14 25.70 -0.31 5.02
C ILE A 14 24.30 -0.09 4.46
N LYS A 15 24.20 0.60 3.32
CA LYS A 15 22.97 0.75 2.55
C LYS A 15 22.49 -0.62 2.06
N ARG A 16 21.53 -1.22 2.75
CA ARG A 16 20.92 -2.53 2.41
C ARG A 16 19.41 -2.45 2.28
N GLY A 17 18.84 -1.25 2.35
CA GLY A 17 17.38 -1.00 2.29
C GLY A 17 16.89 -0.57 0.92
N ALA A 18 15.66 -0.11 0.88
CA ALA A 18 14.96 0.39 -0.29
C ALA A 18 15.66 1.61 -0.95
N ASP A 19 16.46 2.36 -0.17
CA ASP A 19 17.27 3.50 -0.61
C ASP A 19 18.29 3.19 -1.72
N LYS A 20 18.52 1.91 -2.04
CA LYS A 20 19.34 1.50 -3.18
C LYS A 20 18.63 1.57 -4.52
N HIS A 21 17.33 1.55 -4.52
CA HIS A 21 16.54 1.26 -5.72
C HIS A 21 15.65 2.42 -6.16
N TYR A 22 15.28 3.35 -5.26
CA TYR A 22 14.41 4.48 -5.57
C TYR A 22 14.52 5.61 -4.55
N GLU A 23 14.08 6.79 -4.95
CA GLU A 23 14.03 7.97 -4.09
C GLU A 23 13.00 7.76 -2.96
N LEU A 24 13.47 7.81 -1.71
CA LEU A 24 12.64 7.70 -0.53
C LEU A 24 11.98 9.05 -0.21
N LEU A 25 10.71 9.00 0.18
CA LEU A 25 9.93 10.19 0.53
C LEU A 25 9.69 10.28 2.03
N LYS A 26 9.75 11.49 2.57
CA LYS A 26 9.27 11.79 3.93
C LYS A 26 7.74 11.79 3.94
N THR A 27 7.15 11.49 5.08
CA THR A 27 5.70 11.41 5.26
C THR A 27 4.92 12.63 4.73
N PRO A 28 5.33 13.91 4.97
CA PRO A 28 4.66 15.06 4.39
C PRO A 28 4.75 15.11 2.86
N ASP A 29 5.87 14.66 2.30
CA ASP A 29 6.07 14.64 0.84
C ASP A 29 5.21 13.57 0.17
N ILE A 30 5.02 12.41 0.83
CA ILE A 30 4.08 11.38 0.38
C ILE A 30 2.67 11.95 0.25
N ILE A 31 2.18 12.63 1.29
CA ILE A 31 0.85 13.26 1.28
C ILE A 31 0.76 14.28 0.15
N ARG A 32 1.75 15.18 0.03
CA ARG A 32 1.77 16.22 -1.01
C ARG A 32 1.72 15.62 -2.41
N VAL A 33 2.55 14.63 -2.68
CA VAL A 33 2.65 13.97 -3.99
C VAL A 33 1.33 13.28 -4.35
N ILE A 34 0.66 12.64 -3.40
CA ILE A 34 -0.65 12.01 -3.61
C ILE A 34 -1.70 13.08 -3.95
N LEU A 35 -1.81 14.14 -3.13
CA LEU A 35 -2.81 15.20 -3.31
C LEU A 35 -2.62 16.01 -4.62
N GLN A 36 -1.39 16.10 -5.11
CA GLN A 36 -1.05 16.79 -6.36
C GLN A 36 -1.14 15.91 -7.60
N SER A 37 -1.40 14.61 -7.45
CA SER A 37 -1.54 13.71 -8.60
C SER A 37 -2.82 13.99 -9.36
N GLU A 38 -2.78 13.84 -10.69
CA GLU A 38 -3.93 14.03 -11.56
C GLU A 38 -5.12 13.12 -11.22
N HIS A 39 -4.85 11.94 -10.66
CA HIS A 39 -5.87 10.95 -10.33
C HIS A 39 -6.52 11.14 -8.96
N TRP A 40 -5.97 12.02 -8.09
CA TRP A 40 -6.53 12.18 -6.75
C TRP A 40 -7.89 12.89 -6.78
N GLY A 41 -8.06 13.84 -7.70
CA GLY A 41 -9.32 14.57 -7.90
C GLY A 41 -10.46 13.72 -8.45
N ASP A 42 -10.14 12.61 -9.12
CA ASP A 42 -11.11 11.71 -9.74
C ASP A 42 -11.68 10.66 -8.77
N LEU A 43 -11.18 10.63 -7.53
CA LEU A 43 -11.65 9.65 -6.54
C LEU A 43 -13.08 9.94 -6.10
N ASP A 44 -13.91 8.87 -6.09
CA ASP A 44 -15.27 8.93 -5.55
C ASP A 44 -15.27 9.37 -4.08
N ASP A 45 -16.31 10.10 -3.67
CA ASP A 45 -16.53 10.49 -2.27
C ASP A 45 -16.68 9.28 -1.36
N ASN A 46 -17.16 8.15 -1.89
CA ASN A 46 -17.23 6.87 -1.20
C ASN A 46 -16.15 5.94 -1.73
N ALA A 47 -15.03 5.88 -1.06
CA ALA A 47 -13.87 5.13 -1.51
C ALA A 47 -13.25 4.24 -0.42
N HIS A 48 -12.60 3.19 -0.87
CA HIS A 48 -11.74 2.33 -0.05
C HIS A 48 -10.27 2.66 -0.32
N MET A 49 -9.48 2.72 0.73
CA MET A 49 -8.04 2.87 0.66
C MET A 49 -7.35 1.63 1.19
N TYR A 50 -6.34 1.19 0.47
CA TYR A 50 -5.40 0.15 0.87
C TYR A 50 -4.00 0.75 0.87
N LEU A 51 -3.35 0.82 2.03
CA LEU A 51 -2.06 1.49 2.19
C LEU A 51 -1.05 0.53 2.78
N TRP A 52 -0.01 0.21 2.00
CA TRP A 52 1.09 -0.60 2.47
C TRP A 52 1.97 0.16 3.46
N ALA A 53 2.27 -0.49 4.56
CA ALA A 53 3.17 0.01 5.60
C ALA A 53 4.15 -1.07 6.04
N THR A 54 5.37 -0.67 6.26
CA THR A 54 6.33 -1.49 7.03
C THR A 54 6.09 -1.27 8.53
N ASN A 55 6.60 -2.17 9.37
CA ASN A 55 6.42 -2.08 10.81
C ASN A 55 6.92 -0.75 11.39
N ASN A 56 8.01 -0.22 10.83
CA ASN A 56 8.64 1.03 11.29
C ASN A 56 7.82 2.28 10.91
N HIS A 57 6.94 2.18 9.92
CA HIS A 57 6.15 3.30 9.41
C HIS A 57 4.65 3.13 9.65
N LEU A 58 4.25 2.30 10.60
CA LEU A 58 2.83 2.09 10.91
C LEU A 58 2.14 3.38 11.36
N GLU A 59 2.78 4.13 12.25
CA GLU A 59 2.26 5.41 12.74
C GLU A 59 2.17 6.44 11.61
N ASP A 60 3.23 6.55 10.80
CA ASP A 60 3.26 7.41 9.62
C ASP A 60 2.15 7.05 8.63
N ALA A 61 1.94 5.77 8.37
CA ALA A 61 0.90 5.31 7.44
C ALA A 61 -0.51 5.62 7.94
N LEU A 62 -0.78 5.46 9.24
CA LEU A 62 -2.04 5.86 9.85
C LEU A 62 -2.25 7.38 9.74
N PHE A 63 -1.19 8.17 9.94
CA PHE A 63 -1.23 9.62 9.76
C PHE A 63 -1.50 10.00 8.30
N VAL A 64 -0.83 9.38 7.32
CA VAL A 64 -1.09 9.57 5.89
C VAL A 64 -2.55 9.26 5.56
N MET A 65 -3.04 8.10 5.97
CA MET A 65 -4.43 7.69 5.73
C MET A 65 -5.43 8.73 6.24
N LYS A 66 -5.25 9.20 7.47
CA LYS A 66 -6.10 10.23 8.09
C LYS A 66 -5.99 11.57 7.35
N SER A 67 -4.79 12.00 6.98
CA SER A 67 -4.54 13.25 6.26
C SER A 67 -5.18 13.27 4.87
N LEU A 68 -5.35 12.11 4.25
CA LEU A 68 -6.02 11.91 2.98
C LEU A 68 -7.55 11.76 3.11
N GLY A 69 -8.11 11.97 4.32
CA GLY A 69 -9.55 11.92 4.57
C GLY A 69 -10.14 10.52 4.73
N PHE A 70 -9.31 9.50 4.96
CA PHE A 70 -9.78 8.14 5.19
C PHE A 70 -9.75 7.78 6.68
N ARG A 71 -10.79 7.07 7.11
CA ARG A 71 -10.87 6.48 8.44
C ARG A 71 -10.32 5.05 8.40
N TYR A 72 -9.33 4.76 9.22
CA TYR A 72 -8.83 3.40 9.41
C TYR A 72 -9.93 2.47 9.92
N VAL A 73 -10.00 1.27 9.37
CA VAL A 73 -10.99 0.23 9.74
C VAL A 73 -10.29 -1.00 10.30
N THR A 74 -9.35 -1.56 9.54
CA THR A 74 -8.61 -2.78 9.90
C THR A 74 -7.33 -2.89 9.07
N ASN A 75 -6.61 -3.97 9.24
CA ASN A 75 -5.44 -4.28 8.42
C ASN A 75 -5.42 -5.75 8.00
N ILE A 76 -4.68 -6.00 6.94
CA ILE A 76 -4.35 -7.32 6.44
C ILE A 76 -2.83 -7.49 6.56
N VAL A 77 -2.38 -8.63 7.03
CA VAL A 77 -0.96 -8.93 7.20
C VAL A 77 -0.48 -9.85 6.09
N TRP A 78 0.50 -9.41 5.34
CA TRP A 78 1.23 -10.29 4.43
C TRP A 78 2.39 -10.96 5.17
N VAL A 79 2.30 -12.26 5.38
CA VAL A 79 3.36 -13.11 5.96
C VAL A 79 4.26 -13.60 4.83
N LYS A 80 5.55 -13.28 4.94
CA LYS A 80 6.57 -13.61 3.94
C LYS A 80 7.17 -14.99 4.20
N ASP A 81 7.68 -15.62 3.15
CA ASP A 81 8.40 -16.92 3.23
C ASP A 81 9.71 -16.84 4.02
N ARG A 82 10.37 -15.66 4.04
CA ARG A 82 11.67 -15.45 4.68
C ARG A 82 11.66 -14.25 5.61
N ILE A 83 12.45 -14.32 6.67
CA ILE A 83 12.73 -13.18 7.53
C ILE A 83 13.58 -12.14 6.79
N GLY A 84 13.29 -10.87 7.05
CA GLY A 84 14.03 -9.73 6.53
C GLY A 84 14.91 -9.05 7.60
N LEU A 85 15.27 -7.81 7.35
CA LEU A 85 15.94 -6.95 8.30
C LEU A 85 14.98 -6.52 9.41
N GLY A 86 15.51 -6.05 10.52
CA GLY A 86 14.76 -5.49 11.64
C GLY A 86 15.69 -5.19 12.80
N GLN A 87 15.32 -4.23 13.63
CA GLN A 87 16.16 -3.79 14.75
C GLN A 87 15.97 -4.69 15.98
N TYR A 88 14.80 -4.71 16.57
CA TYR A 88 14.47 -5.54 17.74
C TYR A 88 13.88 -6.89 17.36
N ALA A 89 13.18 -6.95 16.23
CA ALA A 89 12.64 -8.19 15.67
C ALA A 89 12.93 -8.26 14.17
N ARG A 90 13.21 -9.46 13.68
CA ARG A 90 13.40 -9.70 12.24
C ARG A 90 12.05 -9.66 11.53
N GLY A 91 11.88 -8.73 10.61
CA GLY A 91 10.62 -8.54 9.88
C GLY A 91 10.29 -9.74 8.99
N LYS A 92 9.16 -10.39 9.21
CA LYS A 92 8.63 -11.47 8.38
C LYS A 92 7.27 -11.12 7.77
N HIS A 93 6.81 -9.89 7.97
CA HIS A 93 5.52 -9.45 7.44
C HIS A 93 5.55 -7.99 7.00
N GLU A 94 4.56 -7.60 6.21
CA GLU A 94 4.16 -6.23 5.94
C GLU A 94 2.65 -6.08 6.21
N ILE A 95 2.24 -4.85 6.44
CA ILE A 95 0.87 -4.53 6.83
C ILE A 95 0.20 -3.76 5.69
N LEU A 96 -0.96 -4.23 5.25
CA LEU A 96 -1.84 -3.51 4.34
C LEU A 96 -2.99 -2.91 5.16
N LEU A 97 -2.91 -1.60 5.43
CA LEU A 97 -3.96 -0.88 6.13
C LEU A 97 -5.19 -0.74 5.23
N PHE A 98 -6.36 -0.98 5.77
CA PHE A 98 -7.64 -0.76 5.11
C PHE A 98 -8.38 0.40 5.77
N GLY A 99 -8.77 1.38 4.97
CA GLY A 99 -9.56 2.53 5.40
C GLY A 99 -10.70 2.85 4.44
N THR A 100 -11.67 3.62 4.94
CA THR A 100 -12.85 4.03 4.17
C THR A 100 -13.05 5.54 4.25
N ARG A 101 -13.59 6.13 3.18
CA ARG A 101 -14.06 7.51 3.08
C ARG A 101 -15.52 7.52 2.66
N GLY A 102 -16.30 8.54 3.08
CA GLY A 102 -17.69 8.73 2.71
C GLY A 102 -18.71 8.12 3.68
N VAL A 103 -20.00 8.26 3.34
CA VAL A 103 -21.12 7.91 4.23
C VAL A 103 -21.51 6.44 4.11
N LYS A 104 -21.32 5.84 2.96
CA LYS A 104 -21.73 4.44 2.69
C LYS A 104 -20.54 3.49 2.78
N HIS A 105 -20.26 3.03 3.98
CA HIS A 105 -19.27 1.98 4.21
C HIS A 105 -19.59 0.63 3.53
N THR A 106 -20.76 0.52 2.92
CA THR A 106 -21.38 -0.76 2.55
C THR A 106 -21.79 -0.86 1.11
N SER A 107 -21.50 0.11 0.25
CA SER A 107 -22.08 0.13 -1.10
C SER A 107 -21.54 -0.93 -2.07
N ALA A 108 -20.66 -1.79 -1.61
CA ALA A 108 -20.22 -2.92 -2.43
C ALA A 108 -21.10 -4.14 -2.18
N LYS A 109 -21.94 -4.49 -3.13
CA LYS A 109 -22.72 -5.74 -3.16
C LYS A 109 -21.87 -7.02 -3.16
N LYS A 110 -20.54 -6.91 -3.19
CA LYS A 110 -19.57 -8.00 -3.07
C LYS A 110 -18.83 -7.91 -1.74
N HIS A 111 -19.55 -7.99 -0.63
CA HIS A 111 -18.88 -8.23 0.64
C HIS A 111 -18.60 -9.72 0.79
N ASN A 112 -17.42 -10.16 0.39
CA ASN A 112 -16.92 -11.42 0.89
C ASN A 112 -16.42 -11.19 2.32
N ASN A 113 -17.28 -11.42 3.29
CA ASN A 113 -16.97 -11.29 4.72
C ASN A 113 -16.11 -12.46 5.23
N SER A 114 -15.76 -13.41 4.37
CA SER A 114 -14.96 -14.59 4.70
C SER A 114 -13.49 -14.42 4.32
N LEU A 115 -13.05 -13.24 3.89
CA LEU A 115 -11.65 -12.99 3.57
C LEU A 115 -10.81 -12.97 4.86
N ALA A 116 -9.79 -13.80 4.89
CA ALA A 116 -8.84 -13.83 6.00
C ALA A 116 -8.06 -12.51 6.09
N SER A 117 -7.72 -12.10 7.30
CA SER A 117 -6.86 -10.93 7.55
C SER A 117 -5.36 -11.24 7.38
N VAL A 118 -5.02 -12.43 6.90
CA VAL A 118 -3.64 -12.87 6.67
C VAL A 118 -3.52 -13.37 5.23
N ILE A 119 -2.47 -12.92 4.55
CA ILE A 119 -2.04 -13.39 3.23
C ILE A 119 -0.69 -14.06 3.44
N GLU A 120 -0.57 -15.34 3.09
CA GLU A 120 0.70 -16.06 3.04
C GLU A 120 1.16 -16.15 1.60
N ALA A 121 2.26 -15.45 1.28
CA ALA A 121 2.80 -15.42 -0.07
C ALA A 121 4.31 -15.24 -0.05
N LYS A 122 4.98 -15.82 -1.05
CA LYS A 122 6.42 -15.65 -1.25
C LYS A 122 6.73 -14.22 -1.65
N ARG A 123 7.91 -13.74 -1.26
CA ARG A 123 8.42 -12.46 -1.75
C ARG A 123 8.75 -12.58 -3.24
N GLY A 124 8.26 -11.62 -4.01
CA GLY A 124 8.68 -11.42 -5.38
C GLY A 124 10.04 -10.73 -5.49
N THR A 125 10.40 -10.36 -6.72
CA THR A 125 11.59 -9.56 -7.01
C THR A 125 11.33 -8.07 -6.69
N HIS A 126 12.36 -7.33 -6.24
CA HIS A 126 12.34 -5.86 -6.13
C HIS A 126 11.16 -5.27 -5.33
N SER A 127 10.87 -5.80 -4.14
CA SER A 127 9.82 -5.28 -3.26
C SER A 127 8.39 -5.30 -3.86
N SER A 128 8.14 -6.10 -4.88
CA SER A 128 6.79 -6.27 -5.43
C SER A 128 5.83 -6.82 -4.38
N LYS A 129 4.63 -6.30 -4.35
CA LYS A 129 3.57 -6.82 -3.50
C LYS A 129 3.00 -8.12 -4.08
N PRO A 130 2.53 -9.05 -3.24
CA PRO A 130 2.06 -10.35 -3.70
C PRO A 130 0.76 -10.21 -4.49
N GLU A 131 0.59 -11.07 -5.50
CA GLU A 131 -0.60 -11.10 -6.35
C GLU A 131 -1.87 -11.36 -5.53
N GLU A 132 -1.76 -12.13 -4.48
CA GLU A 132 -2.84 -12.46 -3.55
C GLU A 132 -3.42 -11.21 -2.87
N SER A 133 -2.62 -10.14 -2.72
CA SER A 133 -3.11 -8.87 -2.17
C SER A 133 -4.03 -8.13 -3.14
N PHE A 134 -3.76 -8.16 -4.43
CA PHE A 134 -4.63 -7.59 -5.45
C PHE A 134 -5.93 -8.36 -5.55
N GLN A 135 -5.87 -9.70 -5.57
CA GLN A 135 -7.05 -10.57 -5.54
C GLN A 135 -7.90 -10.32 -4.28
N TRP A 136 -7.25 -10.11 -3.12
CA TRP A 136 -7.92 -9.78 -1.88
C TRP A 136 -8.69 -8.46 -2.00
N ILE A 137 -8.06 -7.42 -2.58
CA ILE A 137 -8.66 -6.10 -2.81
C ILE A 137 -9.85 -6.21 -3.77
N GLU A 138 -9.69 -6.91 -4.89
CA GLU A 138 -10.73 -7.10 -5.90
C GLU A 138 -11.93 -7.90 -5.39
N ASN A 139 -11.70 -8.85 -4.48
CA ASN A 139 -12.77 -9.58 -3.81
C ASN A 139 -13.49 -8.75 -2.75
N ARG A 140 -12.84 -7.72 -2.18
CA ARG A 140 -13.39 -6.89 -1.11
C ARG A 140 -14.03 -5.62 -1.62
N SER A 141 -13.50 -5.03 -2.67
CA SER A 141 -13.90 -3.71 -3.18
C SER A 141 -14.26 -3.78 -4.66
N HIS A 142 -15.17 -2.90 -5.08
CA HIS A 142 -15.44 -2.71 -6.51
C HIS A 142 -14.43 -1.75 -7.13
N GLY A 143 -14.19 -1.92 -8.43
CA GLY A 143 -13.53 -0.94 -9.25
C GLY A 143 -14.38 0.32 -9.49
N PRO A 144 -13.82 1.31 -10.15
CA PRO A 144 -12.47 1.26 -10.75
C PRO A 144 -11.35 1.26 -9.69
N TYR A 145 -10.22 0.67 -10.06
CA TYR A 145 -9.07 0.56 -9.16
C TYR A 145 -7.96 1.51 -9.59
N LEU A 146 -7.33 2.15 -8.58
CA LEU A 146 -6.14 2.97 -8.75
C LEU A 146 -5.00 2.41 -7.89
N GLU A 147 -3.84 2.17 -8.50
CA GLU A 147 -2.59 1.89 -7.82
C GLU A 147 -1.65 3.08 -7.95
N MET A 148 -1.26 3.68 -6.82
CA MET A 148 -0.29 4.77 -6.79
C MET A 148 1.07 4.25 -6.28
N PHE A 149 2.13 4.85 -6.80
CA PHE A 149 3.53 4.41 -6.66
C PHE A 149 3.79 3.05 -7.32
N SER A 150 3.01 2.74 -8.34
CA SER A 150 3.17 1.51 -9.11
C SER A 150 4.45 1.53 -9.93
N ARG A 151 5.01 0.35 -10.19
CA ARG A 151 6.17 0.12 -11.06
C ARG A 151 5.82 -0.62 -12.34
N ASN A 152 4.67 -1.27 -12.34
CA ASN A 152 4.24 -2.10 -13.45
C ASN A 152 2.80 -1.76 -13.82
N LYS A 153 2.46 -1.92 -15.08
CA LYS A 153 1.07 -1.89 -15.53
C LYS A 153 0.33 -3.13 -15.02
N ARG A 154 -0.95 -2.96 -14.70
CA ARG A 154 -1.84 -4.04 -14.31
C ARG A 154 -3.16 -3.91 -15.07
N GLU A 155 -3.60 -5.00 -15.68
CA GLU A 155 -4.90 -5.05 -16.34
C GLU A 155 -6.03 -4.78 -15.35
N GLY A 156 -7.01 -3.97 -15.74
CA GLY A 156 -8.13 -3.57 -14.89
C GLY A 156 -7.81 -2.52 -13.82
N TRP A 157 -6.57 -2.03 -13.76
CA TRP A 157 -6.14 -0.99 -12.82
C TRP A 157 -5.59 0.23 -13.55
N THR A 158 -6.00 1.42 -13.11
CA THR A 158 -5.25 2.64 -13.40
C THR A 158 -4.00 2.66 -12.53
N VAL A 159 -2.83 2.90 -13.13
CA VAL A 159 -1.56 2.89 -12.41
C VAL A 159 -0.88 4.24 -12.52
N TRP A 160 -0.31 4.71 -11.42
CA TRP A 160 0.44 5.95 -11.36
C TRP A 160 1.73 5.76 -10.56
N GLY A 161 2.86 6.19 -11.13
CA GLY A 161 4.17 6.08 -10.48
C GLY A 161 5.29 6.56 -11.40
N LYS A 162 6.42 6.97 -10.81
CA LYS A 162 7.58 7.49 -11.56
C LYS A 162 8.35 6.41 -12.34
N GLU A 163 8.16 5.14 -12.00
CA GLU A 163 8.94 4.01 -12.53
C GLU A 163 8.17 3.15 -13.54
N ILE A 164 6.98 3.59 -13.94
CA ILE A 164 6.17 2.84 -14.92
C ILE A 164 6.93 2.84 -16.25
N LYS A 165 7.41 1.67 -16.66
CA LYS A 165 8.04 1.50 -17.96
C LYS A 165 6.98 1.69 -19.05
N SER A 166 7.14 2.71 -19.87
CA SER A 166 6.50 2.77 -21.19
C SER A 166 7.11 1.66 -22.05
N GLU A 167 6.27 0.78 -22.57
CA GLU A 167 6.65 -0.13 -23.64
C GLU A 167 7.02 0.64 -24.90
#